data_b74534571a7d0f57480706018b61e9b3
#
_entry.id   b74534571a7d0f57480706018b61e9b3
#
_cell.length_a   1.000
_cell.length_b   1.000
_cell.length_c   1.000
_cell.angle_alpha   90.00
_cell.angle_beta   90.00
_cell.angle_gamma   90.00
#
_symmetry.space_group_name_H-M   'P 1'
#
loop_
_entity.id
_entity.type
_entity.pdbx_description
1 polymer ?
#
loop_
_entity_poly.entity_id
_entity_poly.type
_entity_poly.pdbx_seq_one_letter_code
_entity_poly.pdbx_strand_id
1 'polypeptide(L)'
;SRSDIADPAAPMAGPEKDKVLLVWDYDWSLINTNSDTFVVEALHPELMDRFESPIGWTQLMDQQVKELFSRGVTRERMEETVAAVPVFPGALEAIRCAHEAKANQMVLSDANNIFIEAFLRKEGLRHCFSEVISNPAEFDEKGRLNIMPFHEGETHGCPLCPSNLCKGRVLEEILRRFSPSRVAYVGDGGGDFCPACELRPQDLLLCRAPPSEPLKRFGLLRRLEGPTKA
;
A
#
# COMPACT_ATOMS: atom_id res chain seq x y z
N SER A 1 19.07 25.52 -53.51
CA SER A 1 17.91 24.94 -52.86
C SER A 1 18.07 23.44 -52.78
N ARG A 2 18.52 22.94 -51.66
CA ARG A 2 18.50 21.53 -51.28
C ARG A 2 17.47 21.34 -50.18
N SER A 3 16.53 20.51 -50.43
CA SER A 3 15.44 20.09 -49.54
C SER A 3 16.02 19.32 -48.35
N ASP A 4 15.71 19.78 -47.15
CA ASP A 4 15.93 19.07 -45.90
C ASP A 4 14.97 17.87 -45.88
N ILE A 5 15.53 16.70 -46.01
CA ILE A 5 14.83 15.42 -45.77
C ILE A 5 14.92 15.19 -44.24
N ALA A 6 13.79 15.28 -43.59
CA ALA A 6 13.65 14.95 -42.18
C ALA A 6 14.03 13.47 -41.96
N ASP A 7 14.92 13.23 -41.01
CA ASP A 7 15.35 11.93 -40.53
C ASP A 7 14.12 11.14 -40.00
N PRO A 8 13.89 9.90 -40.41
CA PRO A 8 12.76 9.15 -39.92
C PRO A 8 12.94 8.86 -38.43
N ALA A 9 11.93 9.16 -37.64
CA ALA A 9 11.85 8.96 -36.20
C ALA A 9 12.40 7.57 -35.83
N ALA A 10 13.27 7.54 -34.81
CA ALA A 10 13.78 6.31 -34.23
C ALA A 10 12.62 5.36 -33.90
N PRO A 11 12.74 4.05 -34.14
CA PRO A 11 11.68 3.11 -33.84
C PRO A 11 11.35 3.17 -32.37
N MET A 12 10.10 3.48 -32.05
CA MET A 12 9.58 3.34 -30.70
C MET A 12 9.87 1.91 -30.26
N ALA A 13 10.62 1.76 -29.17
CA ALA A 13 10.84 0.45 -28.57
C ALA A 13 9.46 -0.17 -28.33
N GLY A 14 9.20 -1.30 -28.99
CA GLY A 14 7.96 -2.03 -28.82
C GLY A 14 7.77 -2.39 -27.35
N PRO A 15 6.54 -2.68 -26.88
CA PRO A 15 6.31 -3.04 -25.49
C PRO A 15 7.23 -4.21 -25.13
N GLU A 16 8.09 -3.99 -24.12
CA GLU A 16 8.88 -5.06 -23.52
C GLU A 16 7.93 -6.13 -22.98
N LYS A 17 7.76 -7.21 -23.73
CA LYS A 17 6.70 -8.21 -23.59
C LYS A 17 6.73 -9.06 -22.31
N ASP A 18 7.71 -8.87 -21.42
CA ASP A 18 7.91 -9.75 -20.25
C ASP A 18 8.05 -9.00 -18.90
N LYS A 19 7.41 -7.85 -18.75
CA LYS A 19 7.45 -7.13 -17.48
C LYS A 19 6.46 -7.72 -16.50
N VAL A 20 6.99 -8.37 -15.46
CA VAL A 20 6.23 -8.77 -14.28
C VAL A 20 6.03 -7.54 -13.37
N LEU A 21 4.81 -7.33 -12.92
CA LEU A 21 4.46 -6.32 -11.92
C LEU A 21 4.13 -7.00 -10.61
N LEU A 22 4.83 -6.62 -9.53
CA LEU A 22 4.45 -6.98 -8.16
C LEU A 22 3.78 -5.79 -7.50
N VAL A 23 2.59 -6.00 -6.95
CA VAL A 23 1.85 -5.02 -6.17
C VAL A 23 1.75 -5.52 -4.74
N TRP A 24 2.31 -4.76 -3.81
CA TRP A 24 2.37 -5.11 -2.40
C TRP A 24 1.37 -4.25 -1.61
N ASP A 25 0.49 -4.88 -0.88
CA ASP A 25 -0.09 -4.21 0.27
C ASP A 25 0.97 -4.07 1.37
N TYR A 26 0.80 -3.13 2.29
CA TYR A 26 1.79 -2.81 3.30
C TYR A 26 1.49 -3.46 4.64
N ASP A 27 0.42 -3.04 5.30
CA ASP A 27 0.04 -3.52 6.63
C ASP A 27 -0.37 -5.00 6.58
N TRP A 28 0.17 -5.81 7.51
CA TRP A 28 -0.05 -7.25 7.57
C TRP A 28 0.35 -8.04 6.31
N SER A 29 0.88 -7.40 5.29
CA SER A 29 1.33 -7.99 4.03
C SER A 29 2.85 -7.90 3.88
N LEU A 30 3.39 -6.70 3.74
CA LEU A 30 4.83 -6.47 3.72
C LEU A 30 5.40 -6.44 5.13
N ILE A 31 4.76 -5.74 6.04
CA ILE A 31 5.06 -5.72 7.47
C ILE A 31 4.15 -6.68 8.24
N ASN A 32 4.56 -7.07 9.45
CA ASN A 32 3.84 -8.04 10.28
C ASN A 32 3.00 -7.39 11.40
N THR A 33 2.44 -6.23 11.09
CA THR A 33 1.56 -5.45 11.98
C THR A 33 0.72 -4.48 11.16
N ASN A 34 -0.19 -3.76 11.81
CA ASN A 34 -0.78 -2.55 11.25
C ASN A 34 0.05 -1.35 11.72
N SER A 35 0.58 -0.56 10.78
CA SER A 35 1.48 0.56 11.06
C SER A 35 0.83 1.68 11.88
N ASP A 36 -0.44 1.96 11.62
CA ASP A 36 -1.21 3.01 12.27
C ASP A 36 -1.37 2.72 13.77
N THR A 37 -1.89 1.53 14.10
CA THR A 37 -2.07 1.13 15.50
C THR A 37 -0.75 0.94 16.21
N PHE A 38 0.27 0.42 15.53
CA PHE A 38 1.61 0.22 16.09
C PHE A 38 2.23 1.53 16.56
N VAL A 39 2.16 2.58 15.74
CA VAL A 39 2.71 3.90 16.07
C VAL A 39 1.99 4.51 17.27
N VAL A 40 0.66 4.44 17.28
CA VAL A 40 -0.14 4.99 18.39
C VAL A 40 0.12 4.22 19.69
N GLU A 41 0.11 2.88 19.64
CA GLU A 41 0.36 2.03 20.82
C GLU A 41 1.76 2.24 21.40
N ALA A 42 2.78 2.34 20.52
CA ALA A 42 4.16 2.52 20.98
C ALA A 42 4.44 3.90 21.57
N LEU A 43 3.76 4.94 21.10
CA LEU A 43 4.01 6.31 21.53
C LEU A 43 3.08 6.76 22.65
N HIS A 44 1.80 6.41 22.58
CA HIS A 44 0.78 6.81 23.54
C HIS A 44 -0.34 5.75 23.62
N PRO A 45 -0.12 4.62 24.33
CA PRO A 45 -1.03 3.47 24.38
C PRO A 45 -2.44 3.84 24.90
N GLU A 46 -2.58 4.89 25.68
CA GLU A 46 -3.88 5.38 26.15
C GLU A 46 -4.78 5.95 25.03
N LEU A 47 -4.23 6.17 23.83
CA LEU A 47 -5.01 6.59 22.67
C LEU A 47 -5.63 5.42 21.91
N MET A 48 -5.31 4.19 22.25
CA MET A 48 -5.80 2.99 21.56
C MET A 48 -7.32 2.84 21.65
N ASP A 49 -7.95 3.26 22.74
CA ASP A 49 -9.40 3.23 22.90
C ASP A 49 -10.16 4.03 21.83
N ARG A 50 -9.48 5.01 21.20
CA ARG A 50 -10.08 5.81 20.13
C ARG A 50 -10.29 5.03 18.84
N PHE A 51 -9.64 3.87 18.65
CA PHE A 51 -9.85 3.01 17.49
C PHE A 51 -11.22 2.32 17.47
N GLU A 52 -11.97 2.38 18.56
CA GLU A 52 -13.40 1.97 18.63
C GLU A 52 -14.35 3.04 18.05
N SER A 53 -13.83 4.19 17.61
CA SER A 53 -14.64 5.29 17.06
C SER A 53 -15.34 4.89 15.77
N PRO A 54 -16.61 5.33 15.55
CA PRO A 54 -17.35 5.05 14.33
C PRO A 54 -16.94 5.90 13.11
N ILE A 55 -15.97 6.83 13.28
CA ILE A 55 -15.50 7.67 12.17
C ILE A 55 -14.61 6.87 11.19
N GLY A 56 -14.47 7.36 9.97
CA GLY A 56 -13.64 6.70 8.95
C GLY A 56 -12.18 6.60 9.38
N TRP A 57 -11.53 5.48 9.03
CA TRP A 57 -10.17 5.16 9.48
C TRP A 57 -9.16 6.27 9.19
N THR A 58 -9.11 6.80 7.97
CA THR A 58 -8.17 7.88 7.59
C THR A 58 -8.41 9.14 8.42
N GLN A 59 -9.68 9.51 8.65
CA GLN A 59 -10.02 10.64 9.50
C GLN A 59 -9.61 10.40 10.96
N LEU A 60 -9.79 9.18 11.45
CA LEU A 60 -9.34 8.79 12.79
C LEU A 60 -7.83 8.91 12.91
N MET A 61 -7.08 8.38 11.94
CA MET A 61 -5.62 8.46 11.94
C MET A 61 -5.11 9.89 11.86
N ASP A 62 -5.72 10.75 11.04
CA ASP A 62 -5.40 12.17 11.01
C ASP A 62 -5.58 12.84 12.39
N GLN A 63 -6.64 12.49 13.12
CA GLN A 63 -6.84 12.97 14.49
C GLN A 63 -5.79 12.40 15.47
N GLN A 64 -5.46 11.12 15.35
CA GLN A 64 -4.48 10.45 16.21
C GLN A 64 -3.09 11.07 16.05
N VAL A 65 -2.60 11.28 14.84
CA VAL A 65 -1.27 11.87 14.62
C VAL A 65 -1.21 13.34 15.08
N LYS A 66 -2.31 14.07 14.98
CA LYS A 66 -2.44 15.43 15.51
C LYS A 66 -2.42 15.44 17.04
N GLU A 67 -3.04 14.48 17.67
CA GLU A 67 -3.00 14.29 19.12
C GLU A 67 -1.59 13.92 19.60
N LEU A 68 -0.91 12.99 18.89
CA LEU A 68 0.48 12.65 19.17
C LEU A 68 1.38 13.91 19.13
N PHE A 69 1.21 14.72 18.09
CA PHE A 69 1.93 15.99 17.99
C PHE A 69 1.63 16.95 19.17
N SER A 70 0.36 17.08 19.57
CA SER A 70 -0.03 17.93 20.70
C SER A 70 0.59 17.49 22.04
N ARG A 71 0.96 16.22 22.14
CA ARG A 71 1.66 15.60 23.28
C ARG A 71 3.18 15.66 23.16
N GLY A 72 3.70 16.35 22.16
CA GLY A 72 5.14 16.57 21.99
C GLY A 72 5.86 15.48 21.18
N VAL A 73 5.12 14.58 20.51
CA VAL A 73 5.75 13.63 19.58
C VAL A 73 6.25 14.40 18.36
N THR A 74 7.57 14.33 18.13
CA THR A 74 8.20 14.98 16.97
C THR A 74 8.09 14.10 15.73
N ARG A 75 8.32 14.72 14.57
CA ARG A 75 8.43 14.02 13.29
C ARG A 75 9.43 12.86 13.35
N GLU A 76 10.64 13.15 13.83
CA GLU A 76 11.73 12.18 13.92
C GLU A 76 11.32 10.98 14.77
N ARG A 77 10.70 11.24 15.94
CA ARG A 77 10.23 10.18 16.83
C ARG A 77 9.15 9.33 16.18
N MET A 78 8.26 9.92 15.43
CA MET A 78 7.21 9.20 14.69
C MET A 78 7.80 8.34 13.57
N GLU A 79 8.71 8.91 12.75
CA GLU A 79 9.39 8.19 11.67
C GLU A 79 10.27 7.05 12.21
N GLU A 80 10.99 7.24 13.31
CA GLU A 80 11.76 6.19 14.00
C GLU A 80 10.86 5.06 14.49
N THR A 81 9.71 5.41 15.07
CA THR A 81 8.78 4.43 15.62
C THR A 81 8.18 3.57 14.50
N VAL A 82 7.66 4.18 13.44
CA VAL A 82 7.09 3.41 12.32
C VAL A 82 8.17 2.59 11.60
N ALA A 83 9.39 3.09 11.53
CA ALA A 83 10.51 2.36 10.94
C ALA A 83 10.91 1.10 11.75
N ALA A 84 10.48 0.99 13.00
CA ALA A 84 10.74 -0.16 13.88
C ALA A 84 9.65 -1.25 13.83
N VAL A 85 8.65 -1.13 12.94
CA VAL A 85 7.59 -2.13 12.79
C VAL A 85 8.17 -3.52 12.50
N PRO A 86 7.57 -4.59 13.07
CA PRO A 86 7.98 -5.94 12.75
C PRO A 86 7.71 -6.26 11.29
N VAL A 87 8.66 -6.94 10.65
CA VAL A 87 8.58 -7.30 9.23
C VAL A 87 7.98 -8.69 9.06
N PHE A 88 7.23 -8.90 7.99
CA PHE A 88 6.79 -10.24 7.62
C PHE A 88 8.01 -11.08 7.20
N PRO A 89 8.18 -12.30 7.77
CA PRO A 89 9.33 -13.13 7.46
C PRO A 89 9.48 -13.40 5.96
N GLY A 90 10.66 -13.17 5.41
CA GLY A 90 10.95 -13.37 3.99
C GLY A 90 10.51 -12.21 3.05
N ALA A 91 9.72 -11.23 3.51
CA ALA A 91 9.27 -10.13 2.65
C ALA A 91 10.44 -9.30 2.10
N LEU A 92 11.40 -8.93 2.94
CA LEU A 92 12.56 -8.14 2.51
C LEU A 92 13.42 -8.88 1.47
N GLU A 93 13.58 -10.19 1.64
CA GLU A 93 14.30 -11.05 0.69
C GLU A 93 13.52 -11.15 -0.64
N ALA A 94 12.22 -11.38 -0.58
CA ALA A 94 11.36 -11.44 -1.77
C ALA A 94 11.41 -10.13 -2.59
N ILE A 95 11.39 -8.96 -1.92
CA ILE A 95 11.52 -7.66 -2.58
C ILE A 95 12.88 -7.54 -3.28
N ARG A 96 13.98 -7.92 -2.61
CA ARG A 96 15.32 -7.86 -3.21
C ARG A 96 15.44 -8.81 -4.40
N CYS A 97 15.00 -10.06 -4.26
CA CYS A 97 14.98 -11.03 -5.36
C CYS A 97 14.17 -10.55 -6.56
N ALA A 98 12.99 -9.97 -6.32
CA ALA A 98 12.16 -9.42 -7.38
C ALA A 98 12.84 -8.23 -8.08
N HIS A 99 13.52 -7.36 -7.32
CA HIS A 99 14.28 -6.25 -7.86
C HIS A 99 15.47 -6.72 -8.72
N GLU A 100 16.22 -7.71 -8.24
CA GLU A 100 17.33 -8.34 -8.99
C GLU A 100 16.83 -9.00 -10.29
N ALA A 101 15.66 -9.61 -10.24
CA ALA A 101 14.97 -10.16 -11.41
C ALA A 101 14.35 -9.09 -12.34
N LYS A 102 14.55 -7.79 -12.02
CA LYS A 102 14.02 -6.63 -12.77
C LYS A 102 12.51 -6.59 -12.89
N ALA A 103 11.81 -7.20 -11.93
CA ALA A 103 10.37 -7.02 -11.82
C ALA A 103 10.06 -5.58 -11.39
N ASN A 104 9.01 -5.00 -11.97
CA ASN A 104 8.50 -3.72 -11.50
C ASN A 104 7.73 -3.96 -10.19
N GLN A 105 8.00 -3.16 -9.16
CA GLN A 105 7.36 -3.30 -7.86
C GLN A 105 6.69 -1.99 -7.44
N MET A 106 5.50 -2.09 -6.88
CA MET A 106 4.72 -0.97 -6.35
C MET A 106 4.14 -1.33 -4.99
N VAL A 107 3.99 -0.32 -4.13
CA VAL A 107 3.14 -0.44 -2.94
C VAL A 107 1.78 0.16 -3.25
N LEU A 108 0.70 -0.55 -2.89
CA LEU A 108 -0.68 -0.10 -2.96
C LEU A 108 -1.38 -0.39 -1.62
N SER A 109 -1.46 0.60 -0.75
CA SER A 109 -1.93 0.44 0.62
C SER A 109 -2.84 1.58 1.08
N ASP A 110 -3.76 1.27 1.97
CA ASP A 110 -4.60 2.26 2.68
C ASP A 110 -3.95 2.83 3.96
N ALA A 111 -2.69 2.51 4.24
CA ALA A 111 -1.82 3.25 5.14
C ALA A 111 -1.52 4.66 4.59
N ASN A 112 -0.50 5.34 5.07
CA ASN A 112 -0.09 6.64 4.54
C ASN A 112 1.35 6.59 3.98
N ASN A 113 1.64 7.47 3.00
CA ASN A 113 2.93 7.50 2.33
C ASN A 113 4.11 7.81 3.27
N ILE A 114 3.92 8.63 4.30
CA ILE A 114 5.01 8.98 5.25
C ILE A 114 5.47 7.74 6.02
N PHE A 115 4.55 6.92 6.50
CA PHE A 115 4.88 5.70 7.24
C PHE A 115 5.56 4.67 6.32
N ILE A 116 5.02 4.45 5.15
CA ILE A 116 5.60 3.53 4.17
C ILE A 116 7.01 3.98 3.77
N GLU A 117 7.18 5.26 3.43
CA GLU A 117 8.48 5.81 3.01
C GLU A 117 9.53 5.77 4.13
N ALA A 118 9.15 6.02 5.39
CA ALA A 118 10.06 5.92 6.54
C ALA A 118 10.59 4.49 6.70
N PHE A 119 9.71 3.50 6.62
CA PHE A 119 10.07 2.09 6.66
C PHE A 119 10.97 1.68 5.49
N LEU A 120 10.57 2.00 4.25
CA LEU A 120 11.34 1.63 3.05
C LEU A 120 12.74 2.27 3.04
N ARG A 121 12.87 3.51 3.52
CA ARG A 121 14.17 4.18 3.67
C ARG A 121 15.05 3.47 4.69
N LYS A 122 14.51 3.15 5.86
CA LYS A 122 15.26 2.44 6.91
C LYS A 122 15.78 1.09 6.45
N GLU A 123 14.95 0.31 5.74
CA GLU A 123 15.33 -1.00 5.22
C GLU A 123 16.21 -0.94 3.94
N GLY A 124 16.46 0.28 3.43
CA GLY A 124 17.22 0.49 2.20
C GLY A 124 16.52 -0.05 0.95
N LEU A 125 15.18 -0.14 0.96
CA LEU A 125 14.39 -0.79 -0.08
C LEU A 125 13.63 0.19 -0.99
N ARG A 126 13.65 1.51 -0.70
CA ARG A 126 12.88 2.47 -1.48
C ARG A 126 13.16 2.40 -2.99
N HIS A 127 14.41 2.14 -3.36
CA HIS A 127 14.84 2.02 -4.75
C HIS A 127 14.29 0.78 -5.46
N CYS A 128 13.77 -0.21 -4.73
CA CYS A 128 13.15 -1.40 -5.29
C CYS A 128 11.73 -1.14 -5.82
N PHE A 129 11.12 -0.01 -5.45
CA PHE A 129 9.75 0.33 -5.79
C PHE A 129 9.69 1.51 -6.75
N SER A 130 8.98 1.36 -7.85
CA SER A 130 8.73 2.44 -8.80
C SER A 130 7.75 3.47 -8.24
N GLU A 131 6.73 3.02 -7.52
CA GLU A 131 5.71 3.89 -6.93
C GLU A 131 5.28 3.39 -5.55
N VAL A 132 4.88 4.34 -4.70
CA VAL A 132 4.14 4.11 -3.45
C VAL A 132 2.82 4.85 -3.57
N ILE A 133 1.72 4.10 -3.65
CA ILE A 133 0.36 4.61 -3.79
C ILE A 133 -0.39 4.32 -2.49
N SER A 134 -0.77 5.38 -1.79
CA SER A 134 -1.44 5.28 -0.48
C SER A 134 -2.14 6.60 -0.13
N ASN A 135 -2.79 6.67 1.02
CA ASN A 135 -3.35 7.92 1.51
C ASN A 135 -2.25 9.00 1.59
N PRO A 136 -2.42 10.17 0.96
CA PRO A 136 -1.45 11.25 1.04
C PRO A 136 -1.29 11.76 2.47
N ALA A 137 -0.05 11.99 2.86
CA ALA A 137 0.26 12.62 4.14
C ALA A 137 1.45 13.56 3.99
N GLU A 138 1.44 14.64 4.76
CA GLU A 138 2.52 15.62 4.77
C GLU A 138 2.69 16.27 6.15
N PHE A 139 3.92 16.64 6.47
CA PHE A 139 4.20 17.46 7.65
C PHE A 139 4.04 18.94 7.31
N ASP A 140 3.28 19.65 8.11
CA ASP A 140 3.18 21.10 8.01
C ASP A 140 4.46 21.81 8.52
N GLU A 141 4.50 23.13 8.39
CA GLU A 141 5.64 23.96 8.84
C GLU A 141 5.96 23.83 10.33
N LYS A 142 5.01 23.37 11.13
CA LYS A 142 5.17 23.14 12.57
C LYS A 142 5.62 21.72 12.90
N GLY A 143 5.76 20.85 11.90
CA GLY A 143 6.10 19.44 12.07
C GLY A 143 4.91 18.55 12.43
N ARG A 144 3.66 19.03 12.26
CA ARG A 144 2.45 18.27 12.49
C ARG A 144 2.09 17.48 11.22
N LEU A 145 1.89 16.17 11.36
CA LEU A 145 1.45 15.31 10.27
C LEU A 145 -0.05 15.54 9.98
N ASN A 146 -0.39 15.66 8.72
CA ASN A 146 -1.76 15.69 8.20
C ASN A 146 -1.94 14.53 7.25
N ILE A 147 -3.00 13.74 7.40
CA ILE A 147 -3.31 12.59 6.57
C ILE A 147 -4.63 12.84 5.85
N MET A 148 -4.64 12.66 4.53
CA MET A 148 -5.81 12.86 3.69
C MET A 148 -6.23 11.54 3.01
N PRO A 149 -7.50 11.34 2.69
CA PRO A 149 -7.91 10.20 1.89
C PRO A 149 -7.33 10.30 0.47
N PHE A 150 -7.00 9.18 -0.14
CA PHE A 150 -6.52 9.13 -1.53
C PHE A 150 -7.57 9.66 -2.51
N HIS A 151 -8.84 9.27 -2.32
CA HIS A 151 -9.97 9.82 -3.05
C HIS A 151 -10.59 10.96 -2.26
N GLU A 152 -10.18 12.22 -2.55
CA GLU A 152 -10.78 13.41 -1.96
C GLU A 152 -12.11 13.78 -2.65
N GLY A 153 -13.13 14.09 -1.83
CA GLY A 153 -14.34 14.81 -2.28
C GLY A 153 -15.34 14.02 -3.12
N GLU A 154 -14.95 12.95 -3.79
CA GLU A 154 -15.83 12.11 -4.58
C GLU A 154 -15.87 10.68 -4.06
N THR A 155 -17.07 10.16 -3.88
CA THR A 155 -17.22 8.73 -3.64
C THR A 155 -16.82 7.99 -4.91
N HIS A 156 -15.80 7.14 -4.83
CA HIS A 156 -15.40 6.29 -5.96
C HIS A 156 -16.48 5.27 -6.39
N GLY A 157 -17.62 5.21 -5.68
CA GLY A 157 -18.79 4.38 -6.03
C GLY A 157 -18.59 2.86 -5.91
N CYS A 158 -17.43 2.40 -5.44
CA CYS A 158 -17.18 0.97 -5.25
C CYS A 158 -17.81 0.49 -3.93
N PRO A 159 -18.71 -0.51 -3.95
CA PRO A 159 -19.35 -1.02 -2.74
C PRO A 159 -18.44 -1.93 -1.90
N LEU A 160 -17.28 -2.31 -2.44
CA LEU A 160 -16.36 -3.26 -1.80
C LEU A 160 -15.27 -2.57 -0.97
N CYS A 161 -15.00 -1.30 -1.25
CA CYS A 161 -13.90 -0.54 -0.67
C CYS A 161 -14.39 0.52 0.32
N PRO A 162 -13.56 0.86 1.33
CA PRO A 162 -13.82 2.05 2.16
C PRO A 162 -13.68 3.32 1.31
N SER A 163 -14.26 4.43 1.77
CA SER A 163 -14.35 5.68 1.01
C SER A 163 -13.00 6.35 0.70
N ASN A 164 -11.97 6.05 1.49
CA ASN A 164 -10.65 6.69 1.36
C ASN A 164 -9.84 6.21 0.14
N LEU A 165 -9.90 4.92 -0.18
CA LEU A 165 -9.12 4.33 -1.27
C LEU A 165 -9.84 3.12 -1.88
N CYS A 166 -10.08 3.14 -3.19
CA CYS A 166 -10.47 1.96 -3.94
C CYS A 166 -9.24 1.34 -4.62
N LYS A 167 -8.61 0.36 -3.95
CA LYS A 167 -7.42 -0.33 -4.48
C LYS A 167 -7.67 -0.97 -5.84
N GLY A 168 -8.90 -1.47 -6.13
CA GLY A 168 -9.24 -2.05 -7.43
C GLY A 168 -9.19 -1.05 -8.57
N ARG A 169 -9.81 0.14 -8.42
CA ARG A 169 -9.72 1.21 -9.45
C ARG A 169 -8.29 1.65 -9.70
N VAL A 170 -7.51 1.77 -8.62
CA VAL A 170 -6.08 2.13 -8.74
C VAL A 170 -5.32 1.04 -9.48
N LEU A 171 -5.55 -0.24 -9.15
CA LEU A 171 -4.92 -1.35 -9.86
C LEU A 171 -5.32 -1.38 -11.34
N GLU A 172 -6.59 -1.20 -11.67
CA GLU A 172 -7.06 -1.11 -13.06
C GLU A 172 -6.32 -0.02 -13.84
N GLU A 173 -6.14 1.16 -13.25
CA GLU A 173 -5.38 2.25 -13.85
C GLU A 173 -3.90 1.90 -14.05
N ILE A 174 -3.27 1.26 -13.06
CA ILE A 174 -1.90 0.75 -13.14
C ILE A 174 -1.78 -0.26 -14.30
N LEU A 175 -2.70 -1.21 -14.38
CA LEU A 175 -2.70 -2.24 -15.44
C LEU A 175 -2.82 -1.62 -16.83
N ARG A 176 -3.66 -0.61 -16.98
CA ARG A 176 -3.82 0.12 -18.25
C ARG A 176 -2.57 0.91 -18.63
N ARG A 177 -1.90 1.55 -17.64
CA ARG A 177 -0.70 2.37 -17.85
C ARG A 177 0.54 1.54 -18.18
N PHE A 178 0.76 0.43 -17.49
CA PHE A 178 1.96 -0.39 -17.60
C PHE A 178 1.81 -1.59 -18.53
N SER A 179 0.60 -2.07 -18.76
CA SER A 179 0.30 -3.26 -19.56
C SER A 179 1.22 -4.45 -19.25
N PRO A 180 1.37 -4.87 -17.97
CA PRO A 180 2.29 -5.94 -17.60
C PRO A 180 1.83 -7.28 -18.22
N SER A 181 2.79 -8.17 -18.53
CA SER A 181 2.50 -9.52 -19.00
C SER A 181 1.88 -10.38 -17.90
N ARG A 182 2.31 -10.16 -16.64
CA ARG A 182 1.81 -10.85 -15.45
C ARG A 182 1.86 -9.91 -14.24
N VAL A 183 0.89 -10.07 -13.36
CA VAL A 183 0.82 -9.39 -12.07
C VAL A 183 0.93 -10.42 -10.94
N ALA A 184 1.65 -10.08 -9.88
CA ALA A 184 1.53 -10.74 -8.59
C ALA A 184 1.06 -9.68 -7.57
N TYR A 185 -0.11 -9.91 -6.97
CA TYR A 185 -0.68 -9.06 -5.93
C TYR A 185 -0.54 -9.74 -4.58
N VAL A 186 0.00 -9.02 -3.60
CA VAL A 186 0.19 -9.49 -2.21
C VAL A 186 -0.75 -8.73 -1.31
N GLY A 187 -1.58 -9.43 -0.53
CA GLY A 187 -2.54 -8.79 0.37
C GLY A 187 -3.04 -9.72 1.48
N ASP A 188 -3.68 -9.13 2.49
CA ASP A 188 -4.20 -9.86 3.66
C ASP A 188 -5.65 -9.52 3.98
N GLY A 189 -6.05 -8.27 3.70
CA GLY A 189 -7.24 -7.65 4.25
C GLY A 189 -8.47 -7.67 3.36
N GLY A 190 -9.59 -7.23 3.93
CA GLY A 190 -10.84 -7.04 3.16
C GLY A 190 -10.73 -5.98 2.07
N GLY A 191 -9.81 -5.01 2.21
CA GLY A 191 -9.50 -3.98 1.21
C GLY A 191 -8.82 -4.53 -0.03
N ASP A 192 -8.17 -5.70 0.06
CA ASP A 192 -7.48 -6.35 -1.05
C ASP A 192 -8.40 -7.24 -1.90
N PHE A 193 -9.64 -7.44 -1.48
CA PHE A 193 -10.59 -8.22 -2.25
C PHE A 193 -10.96 -7.54 -3.57
N CYS A 194 -11.18 -6.23 -3.57
CA CYS A 194 -11.52 -5.48 -4.77
C CYS A 194 -10.39 -5.56 -5.83
N PRO A 195 -9.11 -5.27 -5.53
CA PRO A 195 -8.04 -5.46 -6.50
C PRO A 195 -7.82 -6.92 -6.89
N ALA A 196 -8.11 -7.89 -6.02
CA ALA A 196 -8.06 -9.30 -6.39
C ALA A 196 -9.06 -9.66 -7.50
N CYS A 197 -10.22 -8.97 -7.57
CA CYS A 197 -11.19 -9.15 -8.64
C CYS A 197 -10.73 -8.60 -10.01
N GLU A 198 -9.74 -7.71 -10.04
CA GLU A 198 -9.16 -7.15 -11.28
C GLU A 198 -8.05 -8.04 -11.87
N LEU A 199 -7.63 -9.09 -11.16
CA LEU A 199 -6.58 -9.99 -11.63
C LEU A 199 -7.08 -10.91 -12.74
N ARG A 200 -6.23 -11.12 -13.72
CA ARG A 200 -6.51 -12.00 -14.88
C ARG A 200 -6.13 -13.45 -14.54
N PRO A 201 -6.61 -14.47 -15.29
CA PRO A 201 -6.32 -15.88 -15.02
C PRO A 201 -4.83 -16.26 -14.97
N GLN A 202 -3.96 -15.49 -15.64
CA GLN A 202 -2.49 -15.69 -15.61
C GLN A 202 -1.80 -14.99 -14.46
N ASP A 203 -2.48 -14.09 -13.74
CA ASP A 203 -1.93 -13.33 -12.63
C ASP A 203 -1.93 -14.18 -11.35
N LEU A 204 -1.18 -13.73 -10.34
CA LEU A 204 -1.06 -14.41 -9.07
C LEU A 204 -1.63 -13.54 -7.95
N LEU A 205 -2.43 -14.14 -7.10
CA LEU A 205 -2.83 -13.58 -5.82
C LEU A 205 -2.10 -14.31 -4.69
N LEU A 206 -1.27 -13.58 -3.95
CA LEU A 206 -0.58 -14.07 -2.76
C LEU A 206 -1.33 -13.56 -1.53
N CYS A 207 -2.21 -14.40 -1.03
CA CYS A 207 -3.07 -14.08 0.10
C CYS A 207 -2.42 -14.58 1.39
N ARG A 208 -2.32 -13.70 2.39
CA ARG A 208 -1.84 -14.10 3.71
C ARG A 208 -2.82 -15.05 4.38
N ALA A 209 -2.30 -16.21 4.82
CA ALA A 209 -3.02 -17.17 5.63
C ALA A 209 -2.45 -17.23 7.05
N PRO A 210 -3.26 -17.33 8.10
CA PRO A 210 -2.77 -17.51 9.46
C PRO A 210 -2.26 -18.94 9.64
N PRO A 211 -1.16 -19.14 10.35
CA PRO A 211 -0.67 -20.48 10.65
C PRO A 211 -1.55 -21.26 11.65
N SER A 212 -2.37 -20.57 12.46
CA SER A 212 -3.13 -21.22 13.54
C SER A 212 -4.27 -20.38 14.15
N GLU A 213 -4.61 -19.23 13.60
CA GLU A 213 -5.64 -18.34 14.17
C GLU A 213 -6.89 -18.26 13.30
N PRO A 214 -8.08 -18.01 13.89
CA PRO A 214 -9.31 -17.89 13.12
C PRO A 214 -9.19 -16.77 12.08
N LEU A 215 -9.67 -17.06 10.88
CA LEU A 215 -9.69 -16.22 9.66
C LEU A 215 -10.22 -14.78 9.83
N LYS A 216 -10.61 -14.39 11.03
CA LYS A 216 -11.17 -13.06 11.34
C LYS A 216 -10.21 -11.91 11.05
N ARG A 217 -8.90 -12.14 11.17
CA ARG A 217 -7.89 -11.10 11.03
C ARG A 217 -7.52 -10.86 9.56
N PHE A 218 -7.56 -11.90 8.73
CA PHE A 218 -7.20 -11.83 7.31
C PHE A 218 -8.45 -11.92 6.44
N GLY A 219 -9.04 -10.76 6.20
CA GLY A 219 -10.34 -10.65 5.54
C GLY A 219 -10.35 -11.04 4.07
N LEU A 220 -9.18 -11.01 3.39
CA LEU A 220 -9.07 -11.40 1.98
C LEU A 220 -9.37 -12.89 1.80
N LEU A 221 -8.66 -13.76 2.51
CA LEU A 221 -8.85 -15.20 2.41
C LEU A 221 -10.31 -15.59 2.69
N ARG A 222 -10.91 -15.03 3.75
CA ARG A 222 -12.30 -15.28 4.10
C ARG A 222 -13.29 -14.86 3.00
N ARG A 223 -13.03 -13.77 2.29
CA ARG A 223 -13.87 -13.32 1.16
C ARG A 223 -13.72 -14.23 -0.06
N LEU A 224 -12.51 -14.74 -0.32
CA LEU A 224 -12.24 -15.65 -1.43
C LEU A 224 -12.89 -17.03 -1.23
N GLU A 225 -12.90 -17.54 -0.01
CA GLU A 225 -13.52 -18.82 0.33
C GLU A 225 -15.05 -18.77 0.29
N GLY A 226 -15.63 -17.55 0.30
CA GLY A 226 -17.08 -17.35 0.33
C GLY A 226 -17.70 -17.72 1.69
N PRO A 227 -19.04 -17.61 1.84
CA PRO A 227 -19.70 -18.02 3.04
C PRO A 227 -19.53 -19.53 3.21
N THR A 228 -18.84 -19.96 4.29
CA THR A 228 -18.82 -21.36 4.70
C THR A 228 -20.27 -21.84 4.79
N LYS A 229 -20.60 -22.84 3.96
CA LYS A 229 -21.90 -23.53 4.11
C LYS A 229 -21.89 -24.16 5.50
N ALA A 230 -22.67 -23.57 6.42
CA ALA A 230 -22.96 -24.13 7.74
C ALA A 230 -23.81 -25.37 7.59
#